data_a7319b2e2ef4e36c8496ed96d9a9d2d9
#
_entry.id   a7319b2e2ef4e36c8496ed96d9a9d2d9
#
_cell.length_a   1.000
_cell.length_b   1.000
_cell.length_c   1.000
_cell.angle_alpha   90.00
_cell.angle_beta   90.00
_cell.angle_gamma   90.00
#
_symmetry.space_group_name_H-M   'P 1'
#
loop_
_entity.id
_entity.type
_entity.pdbx_description
1 polymer ?
#
loop_
_entity_poly.entity_id
_entity_poly.type
_entity_poly.pdbx_seq_one_letter_code
_entity_poly.pdbx_strand_id
1 'polypeptide(L)'
;MNSLAAVRSEPSPAQNRPQSRAFPSAAPGPRLDALTGLRWIAAFAVFVYHARLFLPLPHMTHVAPMGNTGVTFFFVLSGFVLTWSFVKTDTAPRFYWRRFARIWPALAVSTVLAIPVFYYGRGIPFDAMSQLGVLASLTFVQSWFPSIMFAGNPAAWSLSNEAFFYLLFPFLIRPLLRLRVRWLALLAVALVTFNIGLRWWGYGADLTAVQATYLFISPIGRLAEFVLGMTGAAAMRRGWRVPVPVSLATVAVGVVLAIIWYDSSHPDLLSSVGTESPLANGMNQLMGALYALLIVAVATRELTGKPMFLRTRLMVTLGTWSYSFYLIHATVLYGLSEIWFGRQPPSWSNVPPLLLSLAIAIGLSAALYRLVEHPAEKALRSMLTRPSARTVSTAPPRNERAS
;
A
#
# COMPACT_ATOMS: atom_id res chain seq x y z
N MET A 1 31.05 -40.44 63.86
CA MET A 1 29.67 -40.07 63.38
C MET A 1 29.86 -38.92 62.41
N ASN A 2 29.90 -39.22 61.12
CA ASN A 2 30.16 -38.27 60.02
C ASN A 2 28.83 -37.84 59.39
N SER A 3 28.56 -36.55 59.47
CA SER A 3 27.45 -35.93 58.73
C SER A 3 27.99 -35.24 57.48
N LEU A 4 27.74 -35.81 56.30
CA LEU A 4 28.04 -35.24 55.00
C LEU A 4 26.92 -34.26 54.62
N ALA A 5 27.25 -32.94 54.63
CA ALA A 5 26.38 -31.91 54.11
C ALA A 5 26.41 -31.92 52.58
N ALA A 6 25.23 -32.19 51.98
CA ALA A 6 25.04 -32.12 50.53
C ALA A 6 25.02 -30.65 50.08
N VAL A 7 26.02 -30.26 49.30
CA VAL A 7 26.06 -28.98 48.59
C VAL A 7 25.06 -29.01 47.43
N ARG A 8 23.94 -28.26 47.54
CA ARG A 8 23.05 -28.00 46.44
C ARG A 8 23.71 -27.00 45.50
N SER A 9 24.05 -27.42 44.31
CA SER A 9 24.45 -26.55 43.21
C SER A 9 23.25 -25.76 42.69
N GLU A 10 23.25 -24.45 42.87
CA GLU A 10 22.30 -23.54 42.24
C GLU A 10 22.50 -23.55 40.71
N PRO A 11 21.43 -23.58 39.89
CA PRO A 11 21.58 -23.48 38.44
C PRO A 11 21.95 -22.07 38.03
N SER A 12 22.96 -21.96 37.21
CA SER A 12 23.52 -20.73 36.61
C SER A 12 22.45 -19.89 35.87
N PRO A 13 22.42 -18.54 36.01
CA PRO A 13 21.41 -17.65 35.38
C PRO A 13 21.69 -17.34 33.91
N ALA A 14 22.35 -18.20 33.16
CA ALA A 14 22.81 -17.91 31.78
C ALA A 14 22.01 -18.58 30.67
N GLN A 15 20.68 -18.68 30.75
CA GLN A 15 19.88 -19.26 29.63
C GLN A 15 18.49 -18.63 29.44
N ASN A 16 18.39 -17.30 29.43
CA ASN A 16 17.15 -16.65 28.97
C ASN A 16 17.43 -15.48 28.00
N ARG A 17 18.27 -15.73 26.97
CA ARG A 17 18.23 -14.86 25.78
C ARG A 17 17.06 -15.33 24.92
N PRO A 18 16.10 -14.44 24.57
CA PRO A 18 15.05 -14.81 23.64
C PRO A 18 15.70 -15.18 22.30
N GLN A 19 15.73 -16.46 21.99
CA GLN A 19 16.15 -16.95 20.69
C GLN A 19 15.24 -16.27 19.65
N SER A 20 15.82 -15.50 18.74
CA SER A 20 15.14 -14.94 17.58
C SER A 20 14.66 -16.12 16.70
N ARG A 21 13.44 -16.61 16.96
CA ARG A 21 12.86 -17.70 16.18
C ARG A 21 12.67 -17.21 14.75
N ALA A 22 13.54 -17.66 13.86
CA ALA A 22 13.28 -17.59 12.42
C ALA A 22 11.98 -18.37 12.16
N PHE A 23 11.00 -17.74 11.50
CA PHE A 23 9.78 -18.46 11.11
C PHE A 23 10.13 -19.53 10.07
N PRO A 24 9.57 -20.76 10.19
CA PRO A 24 9.74 -21.76 9.16
C PRO A 24 9.36 -21.18 7.80
N SER A 25 10.21 -21.36 6.79
CA SER A 25 10.00 -20.77 5.45
C SER A 25 8.69 -21.19 4.77
N ALA A 26 7.98 -22.16 5.35
CA ALA A 26 6.72 -22.74 4.85
C ALA A 26 5.45 -22.11 5.46
N ALA A 27 5.53 -21.49 6.65
CA ALA A 27 4.35 -20.93 7.33
C ALA A 27 4.20 -19.42 7.07
N PRO A 28 2.95 -18.89 7.05
CA PRO A 28 2.72 -17.46 7.00
C PRO A 28 3.23 -16.81 8.29
N GLY A 29 3.70 -15.56 8.19
CA GLY A 29 3.99 -14.74 9.37
C GLY A 29 2.70 -14.40 10.14
N PRO A 30 2.80 -14.10 11.45
CA PRO A 30 1.65 -13.67 12.25
C PRO A 30 1.05 -12.36 11.69
N ARG A 31 -0.22 -12.13 12.02
CA ARG A 31 -0.89 -10.87 11.66
C ARG A 31 -0.19 -9.70 12.36
N LEU A 32 -0.01 -8.61 11.63
CA LEU A 32 0.62 -7.36 12.08
C LEU A 32 -0.40 -6.22 12.06
N ASP A 33 -1.07 -6.01 13.19
CA ASP A 33 -2.16 -5.02 13.32
C ASP A 33 -1.64 -3.58 13.29
N ALA A 34 -0.40 -3.34 13.75
CA ALA A 34 0.22 -2.02 13.66
C ALA A 34 0.42 -1.57 12.20
N LEU A 35 0.71 -2.50 11.28
CA LEU A 35 0.78 -2.17 9.86
C LEU A 35 -0.60 -1.83 9.29
N THR A 36 -1.67 -2.44 9.82
CA THR A 36 -3.04 -2.06 9.47
C THR A 36 -3.34 -0.63 9.94
N GLY A 37 -2.97 -0.28 11.18
CA GLY A 37 -3.12 1.10 11.68
C GLY A 37 -2.29 2.11 10.90
N LEU A 38 -1.08 1.75 10.47
CA LEU A 38 -0.20 2.62 9.69
C LEU A 38 -0.78 2.93 8.30
N ARG A 39 -1.57 2.01 7.71
CA ARG A 39 -2.30 2.25 6.46
C ARG A 39 -3.25 3.43 6.53
N TRP A 40 -3.87 3.66 7.71
CA TRP A 40 -4.73 4.82 7.89
C TRP A 40 -3.96 6.13 7.76
N ILE A 41 -2.77 6.22 8.38
CA ILE A 41 -1.93 7.43 8.29
C ILE A 41 -1.58 7.74 6.83
N ALA A 42 -1.19 6.72 6.06
CA ALA A 42 -0.89 6.89 4.63
C ALA A 42 -2.13 7.32 3.82
N ALA A 43 -3.30 6.72 4.07
CA ALA A 43 -4.54 7.09 3.39
C ALA A 43 -4.99 8.52 3.74
N PHE A 44 -4.83 8.92 5.00
CA PHE A 44 -5.09 10.28 5.44
C PHE A 44 -4.14 11.31 4.78
N ALA A 45 -2.85 10.98 4.64
CA ALA A 45 -1.91 11.83 3.92
C ALA A 45 -2.33 12.04 2.45
N VAL A 46 -2.80 10.98 1.77
CA VAL A 46 -3.35 11.09 0.40
C VAL A 46 -4.62 11.93 0.36
N PHE A 47 -5.48 11.85 1.37
CA PHE A 47 -6.66 12.73 1.47
C PHE A 47 -6.23 14.20 1.60
N VAL A 48 -5.27 14.54 2.45
CA VAL A 48 -4.73 15.91 2.59
C VAL A 48 -4.11 16.39 1.28
N TYR A 49 -3.40 15.52 0.57
CA TYR A 49 -2.87 15.82 -0.76
C TYR A 49 -3.96 16.28 -1.75
N HIS A 50 -5.10 15.59 -1.79
CA HIS A 50 -6.20 15.97 -2.70
C HIS A 50 -7.01 17.15 -2.17
N ALA A 51 -7.23 17.23 -0.87
CA ALA A 51 -8.00 18.30 -0.23
C ALA A 51 -7.39 19.69 -0.46
N ARG A 52 -6.04 19.79 -0.58
CA ARG A 52 -5.34 21.06 -0.86
C ARG A 52 -5.78 21.73 -2.16
N LEU A 53 -6.34 20.96 -3.09
CA LEU A 53 -6.81 21.51 -4.37
C LEU A 53 -8.08 22.36 -4.24
N PHE A 54 -8.81 22.19 -3.16
CA PHE A 54 -10.12 22.81 -2.92
C PHE A 54 -10.16 23.65 -1.64
N LEU A 55 -9.54 23.14 -0.57
CA LEU A 55 -9.58 23.67 0.79
C LEU A 55 -8.16 23.81 1.34
N PRO A 56 -7.28 24.59 0.69
CA PRO A 56 -5.92 24.77 1.18
C PRO A 56 -5.89 25.50 2.51
N LEU A 57 -5.01 25.07 3.41
CA LEU A 57 -4.76 25.73 4.68
C LEU A 57 -3.51 26.62 4.57
N PRO A 58 -3.46 27.76 5.28
CA PRO A 58 -2.27 28.58 5.36
C PRO A 58 -1.06 27.76 5.81
N HIS A 59 0.10 28.02 5.24
CA HIS A 59 1.38 27.34 5.50
C HIS A 59 1.43 25.84 5.13
N MET A 60 0.32 25.25 4.64
CA MET A 60 0.28 23.86 4.21
C MET A 60 0.55 23.65 2.71
N THR A 61 0.75 24.73 1.95
CA THR A 61 0.88 24.71 0.49
C THR A 61 2.02 23.81 0.01
N HIS A 62 3.14 23.80 0.73
CA HIS A 62 4.33 22.99 0.39
C HIS A 62 4.36 21.63 1.11
N VAL A 63 3.61 21.47 2.22
CA VAL A 63 3.53 20.20 2.98
C VAL A 63 2.50 19.25 2.39
N ALA A 64 1.31 19.76 2.06
CA ALA A 64 0.21 18.94 1.56
C ALA A 64 0.54 18.14 0.28
N PRO A 65 1.35 18.65 -0.69
CA PRO A 65 1.78 17.87 -1.85
C PRO A 65 2.51 16.58 -1.49
N MET A 66 3.22 16.54 -0.36
CA MET A 66 3.98 15.37 0.10
C MET A 66 3.07 14.17 0.46
N GLY A 67 1.77 14.42 0.68
CA GLY A 67 0.80 13.37 0.93
C GLY A 67 0.67 12.36 -0.21
N ASN A 68 1.10 12.69 -1.43
CA ASN A 68 1.14 11.76 -2.56
C ASN A 68 2.07 10.56 -2.30
N THR A 69 3.10 10.73 -1.44
CA THR A 69 4.00 9.63 -1.03
C THR A 69 3.29 8.51 -0.28
N GLY A 70 2.06 8.75 0.20
CA GLY A 70 1.21 7.71 0.76
C GLY A 70 0.95 6.55 -0.22
N VAL A 71 0.94 6.82 -1.54
CA VAL A 71 0.84 5.75 -2.56
C VAL A 71 2.11 4.91 -2.60
N THR A 72 3.29 5.54 -2.52
CA THR A 72 4.58 4.87 -2.36
C THR A 72 4.58 3.94 -1.15
N PHE A 73 4.08 4.44 -0.01
CA PHE A 73 3.93 3.62 1.20
C PHE A 73 3.05 2.39 0.93
N PHE A 74 1.90 2.54 0.24
CA PHE A 74 1.03 1.41 -0.07
C PHE A 74 1.69 0.37 -0.98
N PHE A 75 2.48 0.77 -1.96
CA PHE A 75 3.20 -0.18 -2.82
C PHE A 75 4.27 -0.96 -2.05
N VAL A 76 5.06 -0.28 -1.23
CA VAL A 76 6.04 -0.94 -0.35
C VAL A 76 5.35 -1.88 0.63
N LEU A 77 4.26 -1.44 1.27
CA LEU A 77 3.51 -2.25 2.21
C LEU A 77 2.87 -3.47 1.54
N SER A 78 2.34 -3.33 0.32
CA SER A 78 1.76 -4.44 -0.44
C SER A 78 2.80 -5.53 -0.69
N GLY A 79 4.00 -5.16 -1.16
CA GLY A 79 5.12 -6.09 -1.33
C GLY A 79 5.51 -6.78 -0.03
N PHE A 80 5.58 -6.01 1.06
CA PHE A 80 5.90 -6.54 2.39
C PHE A 80 4.85 -7.56 2.87
N VAL A 81 3.57 -7.17 2.89
CA VAL A 81 2.48 -8.00 3.44
C VAL A 81 2.28 -9.27 2.64
N LEU A 82 2.35 -9.21 1.31
CA LEU A 82 2.23 -10.40 0.46
C LEU A 82 3.39 -11.39 0.70
N THR A 83 4.62 -10.88 0.80
CA THR A 83 5.79 -11.71 1.10
C THR A 83 5.72 -12.27 2.52
N TRP A 84 5.30 -11.47 3.51
CA TRP A 84 5.16 -11.87 4.89
C TRP A 84 4.13 -12.98 5.09
N SER A 85 2.98 -12.87 4.40
CA SER A 85 1.87 -13.83 4.47
C SER A 85 1.97 -15.00 3.47
N PHE A 86 3.05 -15.06 2.68
CA PHE A 86 3.21 -16.09 1.64
C PHE A 86 3.29 -17.50 2.22
N VAL A 87 2.55 -18.45 1.61
CA VAL A 87 2.54 -19.87 1.92
C VAL A 87 2.95 -20.66 0.69
N LYS A 88 3.90 -21.59 0.84
CA LYS A 88 4.46 -22.36 -0.30
C LYS A 88 3.44 -23.23 -1.05
N THR A 89 2.39 -23.67 -0.35
CA THR A 89 1.32 -24.49 -0.92
C THR A 89 0.28 -23.71 -1.70
N ASP A 90 0.39 -22.37 -1.69
CA ASP A 90 -0.52 -21.51 -2.43
C ASP A 90 -0.22 -21.56 -3.94
N THR A 91 -1.26 -21.81 -4.74
CA THR A 91 -1.15 -21.83 -6.20
C THR A 91 -1.39 -20.43 -6.78
N ALA A 92 -0.75 -20.12 -7.92
CA ALA A 92 -0.92 -18.82 -8.57
C ALA A 92 -2.40 -18.50 -8.89
N PRO A 93 -3.24 -19.42 -9.42
CA PRO A 93 -4.66 -19.11 -9.65
C PRO A 93 -5.42 -18.79 -8.37
N ARG A 94 -5.18 -19.52 -7.26
CA ARG A 94 -5.79 -19.20 -5.95
C ARG A 94 -5.34 -17.85 -5.42
N PHE A 95 -4.06 -17.52 -5.59
CA PHE A 95 -3.52 -16.23 -5.22
C PHE A 95 -4.20 -15.11 -6.01
N TYR A 96 -4.27 -15.20 -7.35
CA TYR A 96 -4.90 -14.19 -8.21
C TYR A 96 -6.37 -13.98 -7.87
N TRP A 97 -7.12 -15.07 -7.69
CA TRP A 97 -8.53 -14.98 -7.32
C TRP A 97 -8.76 -14.27 -5.99
N ARG A 98 -7.93 -14.56 -4.96
CA ARG A 98 -8.02 -13.86 -3.68
C ARG A 98 -7.68 -12.38 -3.79
N ARG A 99 -6.74 -11.99 -4.65
CA ARG A 99 -6.42 -10.58 -4.90
C ARG A 99 -7.54 -9.90 -5.66
N PHE A 100 -8.06 -10.52 -6.70
CA PHE A 100 -9.24 -10.03 -7.41
C PHE A 100 -10.44 -9.83 -6.47
N ALA A 101 -10.80 -10.84 -5.69
CA ALA A 101 -11.88 -10.79 -4.71
C ALA A 101 -11.70 -9.65 -3.68
N ARG A 102 -10.46 -9.30 -3.38
CA ARG A 102 -10.12 -8.25 -2.41
C ARG A 102 -10.28 -6.84 -2.98
N ILE A 103 -9.90 -6.62 -4.25
CA ILE A 103 -9.79 -5.26 -4.80
C ILE A 103 -10.94 -4.90 -5.75
N TRP A 104 -11.41 -5.84 -6.56
CA TRP A 104 -12.33 -5.52 -7.65
C TRP A 104 -13.71 -5.03 -7.20
N PRO A 105 -14.39 -5.62 -6.20
CA PRO A 105 -15.76 -5.23 -5.84
C PRO A 105 -15.88 -3.75 -5.41
N ALA A 106 -14.97 -3.29 -4.55
CA ALA A 106 -14.98 -1.91 -4.09
C ALA A 106 -14.53 -0.95 -5.21
N LEU A 107 -13.58 -1.35 -6.07
CA LEU A 107 -13.21 -0.59 -7.26
C LEU A 107 -14.42 -0.39 -8.18
N ALA A 108 -15.15 -1.44 -8.51
CA ALA A 108 -16.29 -1.37 -9.42
C ALA A 108 -17.34 -0.39 -8.90
N VAL A 109 -17.76 -0.51 -7.63
CA VAL A 109 -18.75 0.38 -7.04
C VAL A 109 -18.22 1.82 -6.95
N SER A 110 -16.98 2.02 -6.48
CA SER A 110 -16.40 3.37 -6.38
C SER A 110 -16.22 4.05 -7.75
N THR A 111 -15.93 3.28 -8.79
CA THR A 111 -15.84 3.81 -10.16
C THR A 111 -17.21 4.26 -10.68
N VAL A 112 -18.27 3.49 -10.44
CA VAL A 112 -19.64 3.89 -10.78
C VAL A 112 -20.02 5.17 -10.04
N LEU A 113 -19.70 5.27 -8.74
CA LEU A 113 -19.97 6.49 -7.95
C LEU A 113 -19.12 7.70 -8.40
N ALA A 114 -17.98 7.47 -9.03
CA ALA A 114 -17.11 8.53 -9.53
C ALA A 114 -17.62 9.15 -10.84
N ILE A 115 -18.33 8.40 -11.69
CA ILE A 115 -18.81 8.86 -13.00
C ILE A 115 -19.61 10.17 -12.92
N PRO A 116 -20.64 10.31 -12.07
CA PRO A 116 -21.39 11.57 -11.97
C PRO A 116 -20.50 12.76 -11.61
N VAL A 117 -19.54 12.55 -10.73
CA VAL A 117 -18.67 13.62 -10.21
C VAL A 117 -17.60 14.04 -11.23
N PHE A 118 -16.91 13.08 -11.83
CA PHE A 118 -15.75 13.38 -12.68
C PHE A 118 -16.10 13.67 -14.14
N TYR A 119 -17.28 13.28 -14.60
CA TYR A 119 -17.73 13.56 -15.96
C TYR A 119 -18.87 14.59 -15.98
N TYR A 120 -20.03 14.26 -15.45
CA TYR A 120 -21.20 15.15 -15.54
C TYR A 120 -21.03 16.42 -14.69
N GLY A 121 -20.55 16.33 -13.45
CA GLY A 121 -20.35 17.49 -12.58
C GLY A 121 -19.33 18.48 -13.14
N ARG A 122 -18.34 18.00 -13.91
CA ARG A 122 -17.31 18.83 -14.53
C ARG A 122 -17.57 19.19 -15.99
N GLY A 123 -18.74 18.85 -16.51
CA GLY A 123 -19.08 19.10 -17.90
C GLY A 123 -18.21 18.35 -18.93
N ILE A 124 -17.54 17.26 -18.51
CA ILE A 124 -16.75 16.43 -19.41
C ILE A 124 -17.68 15.45 -20.11
N PRO A 125 -17.72 15.39 -21.46
CA PRO A 125 -18.56 14.44 -22.18
C PRO A 125 -18.23 13.00 -21.78
N PHE A 126 -19.26 12.20 -21.52
CA PHE A 126 -19.11 10.76 -21.29
C PHE A 126 -19.15 10.01 -22.63
N ASP A 127 -18.19 10.34 -23.50
CA ASP A 127 -18.02 9.80 -24.84
C ASP A 127 -17.38 8.41 -24.86
N ALA A 128 -17.15 7.88 -26.06
CA ALA A 128 -16.55 6.55 -26.24
C ALA A 128 -15.15 6.44 -25.61
N MET A 129 -14.35 7.53 -25.62
CA MET A 129 -13.01 7.53 -25.00
C MET A 129 -13.11 7.47 -23.48
N SER A 130 -14.05 8.19 -22.88
CA SER A 130 -14.35 8.15 -21.45
C SER A 130 -14.84 6.77 -21.01
N GLN A 131 -15.72 6.14 -21.81
CA GLN A 131 -16.22 4.78 -21.56
C GLN A 131 -15.08 3.75 -21.66
N LEU A 132 -14.22 3.87 -22.67
CA LEU A 132 -13.02 3.02 -22.79
C LEU A 132 -12.11 3.19 -21.58
N GLY A 133 -11.92 4.42 -21.10
CA GLY A 133 -11.15 4.72 -19.90
C GLY A 133 -11.73 4.08 -18.63
N VAL A 134 -13.07 4.14 -18.47
CA VAL A 134 -13.76 3.44 -17.36
C VAL A 134 -13.57 1.94 -17.46
N LEU A 135 -13.70 1.35 -18.65
CA LEU A 135 -13.45 -0.08 -18.86
C LEU A 135 -12.00 -0.45 -18.57
N ALA A 136 -11.03 0.37 -18.99
CA ALA A 136 -9.62 0.18 -18.69
C ALA A 136 -9.33 0.25 -17.17
N SER A 137 -10.07 1.12 -16.44
CA SER A 137 -10.00 1.17 -14.98
C SER A 137 -10.52 -0.11 -14.33
N LEU A 138 -11.68 -0.59 -14.76
CA LEU A 138 -12.30 -1.82 -14.24
C LEU A 138 -11.51 -3.09 -14.57
N THR A 139 -10.71 -3.07 -15.64
CA THR A 139 -9.82 -4.16 -16.06
C THR A 139 -8.37 -3.98 -15.59
N PHE A 140 -8.08 -2.96 -14.77
CA PHE A 140 -6.76 -2.67 -14.20
C PHE A 140 -5.67 -2.35 -15.23
N VAL A 141 -6.00 -1.80 -16.39
CA VAL A 141 -4.99 -1.52 -17.44
C VAL A 141 -4.79 -0.03 -17.72
N GLN A 142 -5.58 0.86 -17.10
CA GLN A 142 -5.55 2.31 -17.39
C GLN A 142 -4.17 2.95 -17.23
N SER A 143 -3.34 2.54 -16.26
CA SER A 143 -2.01 3.12 -16.03
C SER A 143 -0.98 2.76 -17.08
N TRP A 144 -1.33 1.89 -18.05
CA TRP A 144 -0.47 1.60 -19.19
C TRP A 144 -0.64 2.59 -20.34
N PHE A 145 -1.70 3.41 -20.31
CA PHE A 145 -2.04 4.34 -21.37
C PHE A 145 -2.09 5.77 -20.85
N PRO A 146 -1.11 6.63 -21.23
CA PRO A 146 -1.03 8.01 -20.73
C PRO A 146 -2.30 8.84 -20.91
N SER A 147 -3.04 8.62 -22.02
CA SER A 147 -4.26 9.39 -22.35
C SER A 147 -5.45 9.09 -21.44
N ILE A 148 -5.51 7.89 -20.82
CA ILE A 148 -6.64 7.45 -20.00
C ILE A 148 -6.25 7.04 -18.57
N MET A 149 -5.02 7.35 -18.16
CA MET A 149 -4.48 6.89 -16.88
C MET A 149 -5.27 7.35 -15.65
N PHE A 150 -6.02 8.44 -15.74
CA PHE A 150 -6.89 8.96 -14.68
C PHE A 150 -8.38 8.79 -14.98
N ALA A 151 -8.75 8.04 -16.00
CA ALA A 151 -10.16 7.84 -16.35
C ALA A 151 -10.90 7.00 -15.32
N GLY A 152 -12.21 7.12 -15.30
CA GLY A 152 -13.08 6.46 -14.32
C GLY A 152 -12.94 7.08 -12.94
N ASN A 153 -12.39 6.35 -12.00
CA ASN A 153 -12.00 6.87 -10.69
C ASN A 153 -10.52 7.29 -10.73
N PRO A 154 -10.20 8.60 -10.67
CA PRO A 154 -8.81 9.07 -10.78
C PRO A 154 -7.87 8.50 -9.73
N ALA A 155 -8.35 8.13 -8.54
CA ALA A 155 -7.51 7.50 -7.52
C ALA A 155 -7.11 6.04 -7.89
N ALA A 156 -7.87 5.40 -8.79
CA ALA A 156 -7.69 3.98 -9.09
C ALA A 156 -6.51 3.66 -10.02
N TRP A 157 -5.77 4.66 -10.53
CA TRP A 157 -4.57 4.40 -11.34
C TRP A 157 -3.57 3.48 -10.61
N SER A 158 -3.42 3.65 -9.30
CA SER A 158 -2.51 2.84 -8.49
C SER A 158 -2.93 1.37 -8.38
N LEU A 159 -4.22 1.05 -8.56
CA LEU A 159 -4.72 -0.33 -8.57
C LEU A 159 -4.32 -1.08 -9.85
N SER A 160 -4.20 -0.36 -10.98
CA SER A 160 -3.61 -0.93 -12.20
C SER A 160 -2.16 -1.35 -11.96
N ASN A 161 -1.38 -0.53 -11.26
CA ASN A 161 -0.02 -0.88 -10.86
C ASN A 161 -0.02 -2.06 -9.89
N GLU A 162 -0.89 -2.06 -8.91
CA GLU A 162 -1.00 -3.13 -7.93
C GLU A 162 -1.40 -4.46 -8.58
N ALA A 163 -2.31 -4.45 -9.55
CA ALA A 163 -2.67 -5.63 -10.33
C ALA A 163 -1.47 -6.19 -11.12
N PHE A 164 -0.64 -5.32 -11.72
CA PHE A 164 0.60 -5.72 -12.36
C PHE A 164 1.59 -6.34 -11.36
N PHE A 165 1.74 -5.75 -10.18
CA PHE A 165 2.60 -6.31 -9.13
C PHE A 165 2.10 -7.70 -8.67
N TYR A 166 0.79 -7.87 -8.56
CA TYR A 166 0.19 -9.17 -8.23
C TYR A 166 0.45 -10.20 -9.32
N LEU A 167 0.37 -9.79 -10.59
CA LEU A 167 0.70 -10.67 -11.72
C LEU A 167 2.14 -11.18 -11.62
N LEU A 168 3.08 -10.32 -11.26
CA LEU A 168 4.51 -10.67 -11.14
C LEU A 168 4.85 -11.41 -9.83
N PHE A 169 4.09 -11.22 -8.76
CA PHE A 169 4.41 -11.72 -7.42
C PHE A 169 4.74 -13.24 -7.37
N PRO A 170 3.94 -14.15 -7.97
CA PRO A 170 4.25 -15.60 -7.92
C PRO A 170 5.59 -15.96 -8.55
N PHE A 171 6.05 -15.18 -9.52
CA PHE A 171 7.35 -15.38 -10.19
C PHE A 171 8.51 -14.81 -9.37
N LEU A 172 8.29 -13.68 -8.68
CA LEU A 172 9.32 -12.99 -7.92
C LEU A 172 9.55 -13.60 -6.53
N ILE A 173 8.50 -14.12 -5.89
CA ILE A 173 8.58 -14.53 -4.47
C ILE A 173 9.54 -15.69 -4.23
N ARG A 174 9.52 -16.71 -5.10
CA ARG A 174 10.34 -17.93 -4.90
C ARG A 174 11.84 -17.65 -5.02
N PRO A 175 12.36 -16.99 -6.08
CA PRO A 175 13.77 -16.61 -6.15
C PRO A 175 14.16 -15.67 -5.02
N LEU A 176 13.32 -14.68 -4.67
CA LEU A 176 13.60 -13.72 -3.62
C LEU A 176 13.80 -14.40 -2.25
N LEU A 177 12.95 -15.36 -1.90
CA LEU A 177 13.07 -16.13 -0.66
C LEU A 177 14.30 -17.05 -0.62
N ARG A 178 15.01 -17.29 -1.75
CA ARG A 178 16.27 -18.04 -1.77
C ARG A 178 17.49 -17.17 -1.46
N LEU A 179 17.38 -15.85 -1.66
CA LEU A 179 18.50 -14.92 -1.47
C LEU A 179 18.88 -14.82 0.02
N ARG A 180 20.18 -14.74 0.32
CA ARG A 180 20.70 -14.39 1.64
C ARG A 180 20.43 -12.91 1.93
N VAL A 181 20.38 -12.51 3.22
CA VAL A 181 20.07 -11.13 3.63
C VAL A 181 20.99 -10.10 2.95
N ARG A 182 22.28 -10.40 2.78
CA ARG A 182 23.21 -9.51 2.06
C ARG A 182 22.79 -9.22 0.62
N TRP A 183 22.29 -10.24 -0.10
CA TRP A 183 21.83 -10.08 -1.48
C TRP A 183 20.48 -9.35 -1.55
N LEU A 184 19.62 -9.55 -0.55
CA LEU A 184 18.39 -8.75 -0.40
C LEU A 184 18.70 -7.27 -0.14
N ALA A 185 19.73 -6.98 0.68
CA ALA A 185 20.19 -5.62 0.90
C ALA A 185 20.78 -4.99 -0.38
N LEU A 186 21.63 -5.72 -1.10
CA LEU A 186 22.17 -5.25 -2.38
C LEU A 186 21.06 -5.00 -3.40
N LEU A 187 20.07 -5.89 -3.50
CA LEU A 187 18.91 -5.68 -4.36
C LEU A 187 18.13 -4.43 -3.96
N ALA A 188 17.91 -4.21 -2.66
CA ALA A 188 17.22 -3.01 -2.19
C ALA A 188 17.98 -1.73 -2.58
N VAL A 189 19.31 -1.71 -2.38
CA VAL A 189 20.15 -0.57 -2.81
C VAL A 189 20.09 -0.38 -4.33
N ALA A 190 20.24 -1.45 -5.11
CA ALA A 190 20.17 -1.38 -6.56
C ALA A 190 18.83 -0.85 -7.07
N LEU A 191 17.70 -1.27 -6.46
CA LEU A 191 16.36 -0.79 -6.82
C LEU A 191 16.20 0.70 -6.53
N VAL A 192 16.68 1.16 -5.37
CA VAL A 192 16.62 2.59 -5.00
C VAL A 192 17.50 3.42 -5.94
N THR A 193 18.75 3.00 -6.17
CA THR A 193 19.68 3.69 -7.05
C THR A 193 19.18 3.75 -8.49
N PHE A 194 18.67 2.61 -9.01
CA PHE A 194 18.08 2.54 -10.35
C PHE A 194 16.88 3.49 -10.48
N ASN A 195 16.00 3.51 -9.49
CA ASN A 195 14.79 4.34 -9.53
C ASN A 195 15.11 5.83 -9.42
N ILE A 196 16.08 6.20 -8.57
CA ILE A 196 16.62 7.56 -8.51
C ILE A 196 17.25 7.94 -9.87
N GLY A 197 18.11 7.07 -10.42
CA GLY A 197 18.75 7.29 -11.72
C GLY A 197 17.74 7.45 -12.87
N LEU A 198 16.67 6.65 -12.88
CA LEU A 198 15.59 6.78 -13.87
C LEU A 198 14.90 8.14 -13.79
N ARG A 199 14.71 8.66 -12.57
CA ARG A 199 14.12 9.99 -12.35
C ARG A 199 15.05 11.11 -12.75
N TRP A 200 16.33 11.02 -12.40
CA TRP A 200 17.32 12.00 -12.82
C TRP A 200 17.48 12.04 -14.34
N TRP A 201 17.47 10.86 -14.99
CA TRP A 201 17.45 10.78 -16.44
C TRP A 201 16.20 11.46 -17.01
N GLY A 202 15.00 11.17 -16.48
CA GLY A 202 13.76 11.78 -16.93
C GLY A 202 13.69 13.30 -16.69
N TYR A 203 14.39 13.78 -15.65
CA TYR A 203 14.51 15.23 -15.40
C TYR A 203 15.42 15.92 -16.43
N GLY A 204 16.53 15.28 -16.82
CA GLY A 204 17.46 15.80 -17.84
C GLY A 204 16.99 15.57 -19.28
N ALA A 205 15.96 14.74 -19.49
CA ALA A 205 15.37 14.48 -20.79
C ALA A 205 14.29 15.53 -21.09
N ASP A 206 14.19 15.95 -22.34
CA ASP A 206 13.15 16.91 -22.79
C ASP A 206 11.79 16.20 -22.92
N LEU A 207 11.23 15.81 -21.76
CA LEU A 207 9.96 15.09 -21.68
C LEU A 207 8.79 16.08 -21.64
N THR A 208 7.75 15.77 -22.41
CA THR A 208 6.45 16.45 -22.25
C THR A 208 5.87 16.19 -20.86
N ALA A 209 4.99 17.08 -20.38
CA ALA A 209 4.31 16.93 -19.09
C ALA A 209 3.58 15.57 -18.95
N VAL A 210 3.01 15.05 -20.05
CA VAL A 210 2.36 13.73 -20.08
C VAL A 210 3.38 12.61 -19.90
N GLN A 211 4.52 12.67 -20.58
CA GLN A 211 5.60 11.67 -20.45
C GLN A 211 6.23 11.69 -19.05
N ALA A 212 6.48 12.87 -18.50
CA ALA A 212 7.00 13.03 -17.14
C ALA A 212 6.01 12.44 -16.10
N THR A 213 4.71 12.75 -16.25
CA THR A 213 3.66 12.18 -15.40
C THR A 213 3.56 10.67 -15.55
N TYR A 214 3.64 10.16 -16.78
CA TYR A 214 3.61 8.73 -17.06
C TYR A 214 4.81 8.00 -16.43
N LEU A 215 6.01 8.56 -16.52
CA LEU A 215 7.19 8.00 -15.86
C LEU A 215 7.00 7.88 -14.35
N PHE A 216 6.26 8.83 -13.75
CA PHE A 216 5.92 8.81 -12.33
C PHE A 216 4.90 7.72 -11.96
N ILE A 217 3.86 7.49 -12.77
CA ILE A 217 2.73 6.63 -12.40
C ILE A 217 2.73 5.27 -13.08
N SER A 218 3.60 5.02 -14.06
CA SER A 218 3.61 3.76 -14.82
C SER A 218 3.86 2.54 -13.93
N PRO A 219 3.24 1.39 -14.24
CA PRO A 219 3.43 0.17 -13.47
C PRO A 219 4.89 -0.27 -13.36
N ILE A 220 5.68 -0.08 -14.43
CA ILE A 220 7.11 -0.41 -14.43
C ILE A 220 7.90 0.56 -13.55
N GLY A 221 7.62 1.87 -13.62
CA GLY A 221 8.28 2.90 -12.82
C GLY A 221 8.05 2.74 -11.32
N ARG A 222 6.94 2.10 -10.92
CA ARG A 222 6.55 1.90 -9.52
C ARG A 222 6.84 0.50 -8.98
N LEU A 223 7.27 -0.46 -9.83
CA LEU A 223 7.56 -1.84 -9.44
C LEU A 223 8.65 -1.95 -8.37
N ALA A 224 9.66 -1.09 -8.43
CA ALA A 224 10.77 -1.10 -7.48
C ALA A 224 10.30 -0.92 -6.02
N GLU A 225 9.27 -0.11 -5.76
CA GLU A 225 8.71 0.11 -4.43
C GLU A 225 8.07 -1.17 -3.88
N PHE A 226 7.34 -1.88 -4.72
CA PHE A 226 6.76 -3.17 -4.35
C PHE A 226 7.83 -4.22 -4.04
N VAL A 227 8.85 -4.36 -4.91
CA VAL A 227 9.95 -5.30 -4.69
C VAL A 227 10.78 -4.92 -3.46
N LEU A 228 10.95 -3.63 -3.19
CA LEU A 228 11.62 -3.14 -1.97
C LEU A 228 10.88 -3.61 -0.70
N GLY A 229 9.56 -3.54 -0.67
CA GLY A 229 8.75 -4.13 0.39
C GLY A 229 8.93 -5.64 0.53
N MET A 230 9.00 -6.35 -0.61
CA MET A 230 9.27 -7.79 -0.64
C MET A 230 10.63 -8.13 -0.02
N THR A 231 11.70 -7.35 -0.30
CA THR A 231 13.05 -7.59 0.27
C THR A 231 13.05 -7.47 1.79
N GLY A 232 12.37 -6.45 2.35
CA GLY A 232 12.24 -6.25 3.78
C GLY A 232 11.55 -7.43 4.48
N ALA A 233 10.43 -7.89 3.93
CA ALA A 233 9.72 -9.06 4.48
C ALA A 233 10.52 -10.35 4.34
N ALA A 234 11.21 -10.57 3.21
CA ALA A 234 12.05 -11.75 3.00
C ALA A 234 13.23 -11.80 4.00
N ALA A 235 13.85 -10.66 4.28
CA ALA A 235 14.91 -10.56 5.29
C ALA A 235 14.35 -10.88 6.70
N MET A 236 13.17 -10.34 7.05
CA MET A 236 12.51 -10.63 8.32
C MET A 236 12.10 -12.11 8.47
N ARG A 237 11.64 -12.74 7.41
CA ARG A 237 11.32 -14.19 7.41
C ARG A 237 12.55 -15.06 7.64
N ARG A 238 13.77 -14.56 7.33
CA ARG A 238 15.06 -15.19 7.64
C ARG A 238 15.55 -14.90 9.06
N GLY A 239 14.75 -14.25 9.89
CA GLY A 239 15.11 -13.90 11.26
C GLY A 239 15.83 -12.56 11.41
N TRP A 240 16.15 -11.87 10.29
CA TRP A 240 16.73 -10.53 10.38
C TRP A 240 15.74 -9.54 10.99
N ARG A 241 16.24 -8.68 11.87
CA ARG A 241 15.49 -7.61 12.51
C ARG A 241 16.28 -6.32 12.36
N VAL A 242 15.59 -5.25 11.99
CA VAL A 242 16.26 -3.96 11.92
C VAL A 242 16.57 -3.46 13.35
N PRO A 243 17.81 -3.05 13.64
CA PRO A 243 18.16 -2.51 14.97
C PRO A 243 17.76 -1.04 15.13
N VAL A 244 16.84 -0.54 14.29
CA VAL A 244 16.38 0.86 14.29
C VAL A 244 15.06 0.93 15.03
N PRO A 245 14.93 1.77 16.07
CA PRO A 245 13.65 1.99 16.75
C PRO A 245 12.65 2.71 15.83
N VAL A 246 11.35 2.46 16.04
CA VAL A 246 10.28 3.08 15.23
C VAL A 246 10.36 4.61 15.29
N SER A 247 10.69 5.19 16.45
CA SER A 247 10.87 6.63 16.61
C SER A 247 11.93 7.20 15.66
N LEU A 248 13.11 6.55 15.57
CA LEU A 248 14.18 7.01 14.69
C LEU A 248 13.78 6.85 13.20
N ALA A 249 13.12 5.75 12.82
CA ALA A 249 12.60 5.58 11.48
C ALA A 249 11.55 6.65 11.11
N THR A 250 10.67 7.00 12.08
CA THR A 250 9.67 8.07 11.90
C THR A 250 10.34 9.44 11.79
N VAL A 251 11.33 9.73 12.63
CA VAL A 251 12.11 10.97 12.55
C VAL A 251 12.83 11.08 11.20
N ALA A 252 13.43 10.01 10.71
CA ALA A 252 14.09 10.00 9.40
C ALA A 252 13.10 10.33 8.26
N VAL A 253 11.88 9.77 8.30
CA VAL A 253 10.80 10.14 7.38
C VAL A 253 10.48 11.63 7.50
N GLY A 254 10.30 12.14 8.71
CA GLY A 254 10.00 13.55 8.96
C GLY A 254 11.10 14.50 8.49
N VAL A 255 12.36 14.15 8.73
CA VAL A 255 13.53 14.95 8.31
C VAL A 255 13.60 15.04 6.79
N VAL A 256 13.44 13.92 6.06
CA VAL A 256 13.47 13.94 4.60
C VAL A 256 12.29 14.73 4.04
N LEU A 257 11.09 14.59 4.62
CA LEU A 257 9.95 15.42 4.23
C LEU A 257 10.20 16.90 4.52
N ALA A 258 10.85 17.24 5.64
CA ALA A 258 11.23 18.63 5.97
C ALA A 258 12.27 19.20 5.01
N ILE A 259 13.25 18.40 4.57
CA ILE A 259 14.24 18.80 3.57
C ILE A 259 13.56 19.06 2.22
N ILE A 260 12.66 18.19 1.79
CA ILE A 260 11.90 18.35 0.54
C ILE A 260 10.98 19.57 0.63
N TRP A 261 10.35 19.78 1.79
CA TRP A 261 9.54 20.98 2.04
C TRP A 261 10.38 22.26 1.94
N TYR A 262 11.55 22.28 2.58
CA TYR A 262 12.46 23.41 2.53
C TYR A 262 12.92 23.72 1.11
N ASP A 263 13.34 22.69 0.38
CA ASP A 263 13.78 22.78 -1.01
C ASP A 263 12.64 23.29 -1.93
N SER A 264 11.43 22.74 -1.82
CA SER A 264 10.27 23.20 -2.61
C SER A 264 9.78 24.60 -2.23
N SER A 265 10.13 25.09 -1.03
CA SER A 265 9.78 26.45 -0.57
C SER A 265 10.84 27.50 -0.95
N HIS A 266 12.05 27.07 -1.32
CA HIS A 266 13.18 27.94 -1.66
C HIS A 266 13.82 27.46 -2.97
N PRO A 267 13.11 27.59 -4.12
CA PRO A 267 13.59 27.04 -5.40
C PRO A 267 14.92 27.62 -5.84
N ASP A 268 15.26 28.83 -5.41
CA ASP A 268 16.49 29.53 -5.81
C ASP A 268 17.79 28.99 -5.20
N LEU A 269 17.68 28.18 -4.12
CA LEU A 269 18.87 27.70 -3.39
C LEU A 269 19.51 26.44 -4.01
N LEU A 270 18.74 25.58 -4.65
CA LEU A 270 19.20 24.31 -5.23
C LEU A 270 18.89 24.18 -6.73
N SER A 271 18.11 25.07 -7.30
CA SER A 271 17.76 25.08 -8.73
C SER A 271 18.72 25.95 -9.54
N SER A 272 19.93 25.46 -9.81
CA SER A 272 20.75 26.00 -10.88
C SER A 272 20.26 25.62 -12.29
N VAL A 273 19.24 24.76 -12.39
CA VAL A 273 18.74 24.21 -13.65
C VAL A 273 17.18 24.00 -13.58
N GLY A 274 16.43 25.06 -13.94
CA GLY A 274 14.97 24.93 -14.15
C GLY A 274 14.08 25.10 -12.92
N THR A 275 12.78 25.25 -13.15
CA THR A 275 11.76 25.63 -12.16
C THR A 275 11.31 24.52 -11.19
N GLU A 276 11.86 23.31 -11.28
CA GLU A 276 11.47 22.18 -10.43
C GLU A 276 12.65 21.61 -9.65
N SER A 277 12.45 21.46 -8.34
CA SER A 277 13.43 20.87 -7.43
C SER A 277 13.76 19.41 -7.78
N PRO A 278 15.05 19.05 -7.98
CA PRO A 278 15.47 17.66 -8.16
C PRO A 278 15.09 16.74 -7.00
N LEU A 279 15.08 17.27 -5.76
CA LEU A 279 14.69 16.51 -4.57
C LEU A 279 13.19 16.23 -4.54
N ALA A 280 12.35 17.21 -4.90
CA ALA A 280 10.91 17.00 -5.01
C ALA A 280 10.58 15.97 -6.10
N ASN A 281 11.30 15.99 -7.22
CA ASN A 281 11.15 15.00 -8.29
C ASN A 281 11.60 13.59 -7.88
N GLY A 282 12.61 13.46 -7.02
CA GLY A 282 13.09 12.20 -6.44
C GLY A 282 12.37 11.75 -5.18
N MET A 283 11.41 12.53 -4.68
CA MET A 283 10.76 12.35 -3.38
C MET A 283 10.25 10.92 -3.16
N ASN A 284 9.50 10.35 -4.11
CA ASN A 284 8.89 9.03 -3.93
C ASN A 284 9.94 7.91 -3.81
N GLN A 285 11.06 8.03 -4.49
CA GLN A 285 12.14 7.04 -4.49
C GLN A 285 12.87 7.04 -3.15
N LEU A 286 13.17 8.22 -2.62
CA LEU A 286 13.75 8.39 -1.28
C LEU A 286 12.78 7.89 -0.21
N MET A 287 11.51 8.29 -0.32
CA MET A 287 10.47 7.86 0.62
C MET A 287 10.21 6.36 0.56
N GLY A 288 10.35 5.71 -0.60
CA GLY A 288 10.22 4.26 -0.73
C GLY A 288 11.18 3.49 0.19
N ALA A 289 12.46 3.89 0.24
CA ALA A 289 13.46 3.30 1.12
C ALA A 289 13.13 3.53 2.62
N LEU A 290 12.73 4.75 2.96
CA LEU A 290 12.37 5.11 4.34
C LEU A 290 11.09 4.41 4.80
N TYR A 291 10.10 4.26 3.92
CA TYR A 291 8.89 3.50 4.23
C TYR A 291 9.17 2.01 4.38
N ALA A 292 10.08 1.44 3.58
CA ALA A 292 10.50 0.05 3.79
C ALA A 292 11.17 -0.12 5.16
N LEU A 293 12.06 0.80 5.56
CA LEU A 293 12.67 0.82 6.89
C LEU A 293 11.62 0.96 7.99
N LEU A 294 10.70 1.92 7.87
CA LEU A 294 9.63 2.15 8.84
C LEU A 294 8.72 0.91 9.00
N ILE A 295 8.29 0.30 7.89
CA ILE A 295 7.46 -0.90 7.90
C ILE A 295 8.17 -2.05 8.63
N VAL A 296 9.46 -2.27 8.33
CA VAL A 296 10.27 -3.31 9.00
C VAL A 296 10.47 -3.00 10.48
N ALA A 297 10.71 -1.73 10.86
CA ALA A 297 10.84 -1.30 12.25
C ALA A 297 9.54 -1.50 13.04
N VAL A 298 8.40 -1.09 12.48
CA VAL A 298 7.06 -1.29 13.07
C VAL A 298 6.76 -2.78 13.23
N ALA A 299 6.98 -3.59 12.20
CA ALA A 299 6.78 -5.03 12.25
C ALA A 299 7.70 -5.69 13.29
N THR A 300 8.98 -5.28 13.37
CA THR A 300 9.93 -5.78 14.36
C THR A 300 9.45 -5.45 15.77
N ARG A 301 9.02 -4.21 16.04
CA ARG A 301 8.50 -3.80 17.35
C ARG A 301 7.24 -4.57 17.72
N GLU A 302 6.32 -4.79 16.77
CA GLU A 302 5.08 -5.54 17.03
C GLU A 302 5.37 -6.99 17.42
N LEU A 303 6.33 -7.64 16.75
CA LEU A 303 6.76 -9.01 17.07
C LEU A 303 7.40 -9.14 18.47
N THR A 304 7.89 -8.06 19.07
CA THR A 304 8.36 -8.03 20.46
C THR A 304 7.25 -7.87 21.49
N GLY A 305 5.98 -7.73 21.07
CA GLY A 305 4.84 -7.58 21.95
C GLY A 305 4.70 -6.19 22.60
N LYS A 306 5.58 -5.23 22.27
CA LYS A 306 5.54 -3.88 22.86
C LYS A 306 4.29 -3.10 22.45
N PRO A 307 3.67 -2.32 23.36
CA PRO A 307 2.49 -1.53 23.04
C PRO A 307 2.80 -0.47 21.98
N MET A 308 1.83 -0.22 21.09
CA MET A 308 1.92 0.77 20.03
C MET A 308 0.54 1.43 19.81
N PHE A 309 0.52 2.76 19.65
CA PHE A 309 -0.68 3.51 19.29
C PHE A 309 -1.36 2.97 18.01
N LEU A 310 -0.56 2.54 17.03
CA LEU A 310 -1.05 1.95 15.77
C LEU A 310 -1.90 0.69 15.95
N ARG A 311 -1.84 0.01 17.10
CA ARG A 311 -2.63 -1.19 17.45
C ARG A 311 -3.93 -0.87 18.20
N THR A 312 -4.22 0.40 18.47
CA THR A 312 -5.50 0.77 19.07
C THR A 312 -6.67 0.37 18.18
N ARG A 313 -7.81 0.06 18.77
CA ARG A 313 -9.03 -0.34 18.02
C ARG A 313 -9.39 0.68 16.95
N LEU A 314 -9.25 1.97 17.25
CA LEU A 314 -9.52 3.06 16.31
C LEU A 314 -8.60 2.97 15.09
N MET A 315 -7.28 2.91 15.30
CA MET A 315 -6.30 2.87 14.21
C MET A 315 -6.47 1.63 13.33
N VAL A 316 -6.68 0.46 13.94
CA VAL A 316 -6.91 -0.78 13.20
C VAL A 316 -8.23 -0.75 12.42
N THR A 317 -9.30 -0.18 13.00
CA THR A 317 -10.59 -0.04 12.31
C THR A 317 -10.47 0.89 11.09
N LEU A 318 -9.91 2.09 11.28
CA LEU A 318 -9.68 3.05 10.19
C LEU A 318 -8.74 2.47 9.12
N GLY A 319 -7.68 1.77 9.55
CA GLY A 319 -6.76 1.08 8.65
C GLY A 319 -7.42 -0.08 7.88
N THR A 320 -8.42 -0.73 8.45
CA THR A 320 -9.22 -1.75 7.76
C THR A 320 -10.07 -1.13 6.65
N TRP A 321 -10.63 0.07 6.88
CA TRP A 321 -11.40 0.82 5.89
C TRP A 321 -10.53 1.61 4.91
N SER A 322 -9.21 1.66 5.11
CA SER A 322 -8.29 2.54 4.35
C SER A 322 -8.33 2.31 2.85
N TYR A 323 -8.63 1.10 2.38
CA TYR A 323 -8.77 0.81 0.96
C TYR A 323 -10.05 1.43 0.38
N SER A 324 -11.20 1.20 1.01
CA SER A 324 -12.47 1.87 0.63
C SER A 324 -12.34 3.39 0.74
N PHE A 325 -11.63 3.91 1.76
CA PHE A 325 -11.37 5.34 1.93
C PHE A 325 -10.53 5.90 0.77
N TYR A 326 -9.47 5.19 0.40
CA TYR A 326 -8.63 5.56 -0.73
C TYR A 326 -9.42 5.65 -2.05
N LEU A 327 -10.38 4.78 -2.26
CA LEU A 327 -11.20 4.77 -3.47
C LEU A 327 -12.25 5.89 -3.51
N ILE A 328 -12.78 6.30 -2.35
CA ILE A 328 -13.94 7.23 -2.31
C ILE A 328 -13.55 8.68 -1.98
N HIS A 329 -12.41 8.92 -1.31
CA HIS A 329 -12.07 10.25 -0.79
C HIS A 329 -12.02 11.35 -1.86
N ALA A 330 -11.45 11.03 -3.04
CA ALA A 330 -11.39 12.00 -4.14
C ALA A 330 -12.78 12.31 -4.66
N THR A 331 -13.63 11.30 -4.85
CA THR A 331 -15.03 11.48 -5.28
C THR A 331 -15.80 12.38 -4.30
N VAL A 332 -15.59 12.21 -2.99
CA VAL A 332 -16.20 13.09 -1.97
C VAL A 332 -15.69 14.52 -2.09
N LEU A 333 -14.38 14.72 -2.15
CA LEU A 333 -13.80 16.07 -2.22
C LEU A 333 -14.22 16.81 -3.48
N TYR A 334 -14.16 16.17 -4.64
CA TYR A 334 -14.57 16.75 -5.91
C TYR A 334 -16.08 17.00 -5.94
N GLY A 335 -16.89 16.02 -5.50
CA GLY A 335 -18.35 16.19 -5.45
C GLY A 335 -18.79 17.33 -4.53
N LEU A 336 -18.22 17.44 -3.34
CA LEU A 336 -18.53 18.55 -2.43
C LEU A 336 -18.01 19.89 -2.96
N SER A 337 -16.90 19.91 -3.69
CA SER A 337 -16.42 21.14 -4.31
C SER A 337 -17.37 21.64 -5.40
N GLU A 338 -17.95 20.75 -6.21
CA GLU A 338 -18.87 21.12 -7.28
C GLU A 338 -20.22 21.66 -6.74
N ILE A 339 -20.73 21.10 -5.64
CA ILE A 339 -22.08 21.42 -5.15
C ILE A 339 -22.11 22.42 -4.00
N TRP A 340 -20.98 22.70 -3.34
CA TRP A 340 -21.01 23.48 -2.11
C TRP A 340 -19.95 24.57 -2.02
N PHE A 341 -18.64 24.25 -2.01
CA PHE A 341 -17.63 25.23 -1.61
C PHE A 341 -16.70 25.70 -2.76
N GLY A 342 -16.67 25.03 -3.90
CA GLY A 342 -15.76 25.36 -5.00
C GLY A 342 -14.29 25.23 -4.62
N ARG A 343 -13.42 25.99 -5.29
CA ARG A 343 -12.00 26.14 -4.94
C ARG A 343 -11.83 27.39 -4.08
N GLN A 344 -11.33 27.21 -2.86
CA GLN A 344 -11.14 28.29 -1.91
C GLN A 344 -9.67 28.77 -1.92
N PRO A 345 -9.41 30.05 -1.58
CA PRO A 345 -8.06 30.50 -1.29
C PRO A 345 -7.56 29.92 0.04
N PRO A 346 -6.24 29.90 0.29
CA PRO A 346 -5.69 29.45 1.57
C PRO A 346 -6.26 30.24 2.75
N SER A 347 -7.00 29.55 3.63
CA SER A 347 -7.65 30.17 4.80
C SER A 347 -7.87 29.16 5.92
N TRP A 348 -7.84 29.61 7.17
CA TRP A 348 -8.25 28.80 8.33
C TRP A 348 -9.78 28.56 8.35
N SER A 349 -10.57 29.37 7.64
CA SER A 349 -12.00 29.12 7.43
C SER A 349 -12.29 27.84 6.64
N ASN A 350 -11.28 27.25 5.98
CA ASN A 350 -11.39 25.98 5.28
C ASN A 350 -11.38 24.75 6.23
N VAL A 351 -11.06 24.93 7.53
CA VAL A 351 -11.01 23.83 8.50
C VAL A 351 -12.37 23.13 8.69
N PRO A 352 -13.49 23.85 8.94
CA PRO A 352 -14.78 23.19 9.09
C PRO A 352 -15.22 22.37 7.85
N PRO A 353 -15.22 22.90 6.61
CA PRO A 353 -15.57 22.11 5.43
C PRO A 353 -14.58 20.96 5.16
N LEU A 354 -13.29 21.12 5.52
CA LEU A 354 -12.29 20.04 5.42
C LEU A 354 -12.62 18.88 6.39
N LEU A 355 -12.93 19.20 7.65
CA LEU A 355 -13.30 18.19 8.66
C LEU A 355 -14.61 17.50 8.29
N LEU A 356 -15.58 18.23 7.77
CA LEU A 356 -16.85 17.63 7.29
C LEU A 356 -16.60 16.71 6.10
N SER A 357 -15.79 17.13 5.12
CA SER A 357 -15.39 16.29 3.98
C SER A 357 -14.71 15.01 4.43
N LEU A 358 -13.82 15.11 5.42
CA LEU A 358 -13.14 13.96 6.02
C LEU A 358 -14.15 13.01 6.71
N ALA A 359 -15.07 13.56 7.49
CA ALA A 359 -16.10 12.78 8.19
C ALA A 359 -17.02 12.03 7.20
N ILE A 360 -17.46 12.71 6.12
CA ILE A 360 -18.25 12.10 5.06
C ILE A 360 -17.45 11.00 4.37
N ALA A 361 -16.17 11.25 4.01
CA ALA A 361 -15.32 10.26 3.39
C ALA A 361 -15.11 9.03 4.27
N ILE A 362 -14.92 9.20 5.59
CA ILE A 362 -14.82 8.09 6.55
C ILE A 362 -16.16 7.32 6.63
N GLY A 363 -17.29 8.03 6.74
CA GLY A 363 -18.61 7.40 6.79
C GLY A 363 -18.93 6.56 5.56
N LEU A 364 -18.71 7.13 4.37
CA LEU A 364 -18.91 6.43 3.10
C LEU A 364 -17.92 5.26 2.90
N SER A 365 -16.68 5.40 3.36
CA SER A 365 -15.71 4.30 3.31
C SER A 365 -16.08 3.15 4.25
N ALA A 366 -16.62 3.45 5.43
CA ALA A 366 -17.15 2.43 6.35
C ALA A 366 -18.36 1.70 5.74
N ALA A 367 -19.25 2.43 5.04
CA ALA A 367 -20.38 1.86 4.32
C ALA A 367 -19.90 0.98 3.15
N LEU A 368 -19.01 1.49 2.30
CA LEU A 368 -18.43 0.74 1.16
C LEU A 368 -17.73 -0.54 1.64
N TYR A 369 -16.97 -0.46 2.73
CA TYR A 369 -16.33 -1.64 3.31
C TYR A 369 -17.35 -2.67 3.81
N ARG A 370 -18.36 -2.24 4.60
CA ARG A 370 -19.32 -3.15 5.24
C ARG A 370 -20.33 -3.73 4.28
N LEU A 371 -20.77 -2.96 3.29
CA LEU A 371 -21.84 -3.34 2.38
C LEU A 371 -21.34 -4.01 1.11
N VAL A 372 -20.11 -3.70 0.67
CA VAL A 372 -19.57 -4.17 -0.61
C VAL A 372 -18.26 -4.95 -0.43
N GLU A 373 -17.19 -4.31 0.06
CA GLU A 373 -15.86 -4.89 0.08
C GLU A 373 -15.82 -6.21 0.87
N HIS A 374 -16.19 -6.17 2.14
CA HIS A 374 -16.11 -7.33 3.01
C HIS A 374 -17.06 -8.48 2.62
N PRO A 375 -18.36 -8.26 2.34
CA PRO A 375 -19.25 -9.37 1.98
C PRO A 375 -18.90 -9.96 0.60
N ALA A 376 -18.55 -9.12 -0.40
CA ALA A 376 -18.15 -9.62 -1.71
C ALA A 376 -16.84 -10.42 -1.64
N GLU A 377 -15.83 -9.92 -0.90
CA GLU A 377 -14.58 -10.65 -0.68
C GLU A 377 -14.85 -12.02 -0.06
N LYS A 378 -15.71 -12.10 0.98
CA LYS A 378 -16.07 -13.35 1.64
C LYS A 378 -16.80 -14.31 0.68
N ALA A 379 -17.76 -13.81 -0.08
CA ALA A 379 -18.52 -14.62 -1.05
C ALA A 379 -17.62 -15.16 -2.17
N LEU A 380 -16.79 -14.33 -2.77
CA LEU A 380 -15.89 -14.75 -3.85
C LEU A 380 -14.81 -15.73 -3.35
N ARG A 381 -14.28 -15.55 -2.14
CA ARG A 381 -13.32 -16.49 -1.55
C ARG A 381 -13.92 -17.85 -1.24
N SER A 382 -15.20 -17.91 -0.84
CA SER A 382 -15.88 -19.18 -0.56
C SER A 382 -16.02 -20.08 -1.79
N MET A 383 -16.00 -19.51 -3.00
CA MET A 383 -16.00 -20.28 -4.25
C MET A 383 -14.76 -21.15 -4.43
N LEU A 384 -13.61 -20.75 -3.85
CA LEU A 384 -12.37 -21.54 -3.87
C LEU A 384 -12.38 -22.74 -2.91
N THR A 385 -13.27 -22.73 -1.91
CA THR A 385 -13.32 -23.73 -0.84
C THR A 385 -14.46 -24.72 -1.02
N ARG A 386 -15.38 -24.53 -1.99
CA ARG A 386 -16.41 -25.50 -2.29
C ARG A 386 -15.75 -26.77 -2.80
N PRO A 387 -15.96 -27.95 -2.17
CA PRO A 387 -15.56 -29.22 -2.71
C PRO A 387 -16.23 -29.36 -4.09
N SER A 388 -15.46 -29.68 -5.12
CA SER A 388 -16.03 -30.21 -6.36
C SER A 388 -16.99 -31.32 -5.96
N ALA A 389 -18.26 -31.20 -6.32
CA ALA A 389 -19.22 -32.30 -6.14
C ALA A 389 -18.60 -33.51 -6.85
N ARG A 390 -17.99 -34.41 -6.07
CA ARG A 390 -17.54 -35.68 -6.59
C ARG A 390 -18.82 -36.30 -7.16
N THR A 391 -18.82 -36.51 -8.47
CA THR A 391 -19.70 -37.48 -9.12
C THR A 391 -19.75 -38.70 -8.23
N VAL A 392 -20.89 -38.88 -7.57
CA VAL A 392 -21.20 -40.13 -6.90
C VAL A 392 -21.22 -41.16 -8.01
N SER A 393 -20.12 -41.90 -8.16
CA SER A 393 -20.07 -43.10 -8.97
C SER A 393 -21.05 -44.05 -8.34
N THR A 394 -22.27 -44.13 -8.88
CA THR A 394 -23.20 -45.20 -8.65
C THR A 394 -22.61 -46.49 -9.22
N ALA A 395 -21.79 -47.18 -8.41
CA ALA A 395 -21.44 -48.55 -8.71
C ALA A 395 -22.74 -49.37 -8.68
N PRO A 396 -23.03 -50.19 -9.68
CA PRO A 396 -24.22 -51.07 -9.66
C PRO A 396 -24.09 -52.11 -8.55
N PRO A 397 -25.23 -52.54 -7.95
CA PRO A 397 -25.21 -53.51 -6.88
C PRO A 397 -24.62 -54.84 -7.39
N ARG A 398 -23.60 -55.36 -6.68
CA ARG A 398 -23.12 -56.72 -6.88
C ARG A 398 -24.29 -57.68 -6.56
N ASN A 399 -24.76 -58.36 -7.62
CA ASN A 399 -25.63 -59.54 -7.45
C ASN A 399 -24.78 -60.66 -6.81
N GLU A 400 -25.00 -60.89 -5.52
CA GLU A 400 -24.70 -62.18 -4.89
C GLU A 400 -25.73 -63.18 -5.36
N ARG A 401 -25.38 -64.08 -6.27
CA ARG A 401 -26.07 -65.30 -6.51
C ARG A 401 -25.38 -66.36 -5.67
N ALA A 402 -26.18 -66.91 -4.73
CA ALA A 402 -25.89 -68.12 -4.01
C ALA A 402 -25.86 -69.33 -4.96
N SER A 403 -24.91 -70.21 -4.76
CA SER A 403 -25.05 -71.68 -4.87
C SER A 403 -23.91 -72.34 -4.14
#